data_ebd74ae24fff4907147bb02a154cfd3f
#
_entry.id   ebd74ae24fff4907147bb02a154cfd3f
#
_cell.length_a   1.000
_cell.length_b   1.000
_cell.length_c   1.000
_cell.angle_alpha   90.00
_cell.angle_beta   90.00
_cell.angle_gamma   90.00
#
_symmetry.space_group_name_H-M   'P 1'
#
loop_
_entity.id
_entity.type
_entity.pdbx_description
1 polymer ?
#
loop_
_entity_poly.entity_id
_entity_poly.type
_entity_poly.pdbx_seq_one_letter_code
_entity_poly.pdbx_strand_id
1 'polypeptide(L)'
;MAKQQEPDNGDDVVAVPLRHPWRWVSGIVAVGLLLNFIYSVASAESIQHDIVVKYLFDPRILQGAGMTVLVTIVCMAIGAILATLLAVMKLSVNPLLRWLATGYIEFFRGTPLLLQIVFWGYLGIIFPELFLGIPFTDIIFISGETSDIIPALVAGVIALSLNEAAYSAEIVRAGILAVDQGQTEAAKSLGMSSKYTMRRIVLPQAMRVIIPPLGNEFIGMLKNTSLLQVIAVAELYTQASTISSANLAQIELLIVSAFWYLLMTTLLGFPQRSLEKKYGRGFETVGGRATPRAFKVGKR
;
A
#
# COMPACT_ATOMS: atom_id res chain seq x y z
N MET A 1 20.89 -1.32 72.94
CA MET A 1 21.51 -1.40 71.58
C MET A 1 20.79 -2.49 70.82
N ALA A 2 19.79 -2.14 70.03
CA ALA A 2 19.06 -3.06 69.19
C ALA A 2 19.71 -3.05 67.78
N LYS A 3 20.20 -4.26 67.37
CA LYS A 3 20.69 -4.49 66.01
C LYS A 3 19.48 -4.35 65.04
N GLN A 4 19.46 -3.34 64.19
CA GLN A 4 18.60 -3.29 63.02
C GLN A 4 19.05 -4.42 62.07
N GLN A 5 18.18 -5.39 61.84
CA GLN A 5 18.30 -6.33 60.74
C GLN A 5 18.04 -5.59 59.44
N GLU A 6 19.02 -5.56 58.55
CA GLU A 6 18.82 -5.15 57.16
C GLU A 6 17.77 -6.09 56.52
N PRO A 7 16.84 -5.56 55.73
CA PRO A 7 15.90 -6.42 54.98
C PRO A 7 16.69 -7.22 53.96
N ASP A 8 16.48 -8.52 54.01
CA ASP A 8 16.90 -9.52 53.03
C ASP A 8 16.52 -9.05 51.62
N ASN A 9 17.51 -8.71 50.81
CA ASN A 9 17.30 -8.34 49.41
C ASN A 9 16.81 -9.59 48.68
N GLY A 10 15.51 -9.59 48.36
CA GLY A 10 14.81 -10.64 47.66
C GLY A 10 15.62 -11.16 46.47
N ASP A 11 15.65 -12.45 46.38
CA ASP A 11 16.28 -13.25 45.35
C ASP A 11 16.17 -12.58 43.95
N ASP A 12 17.32 -12.31 43.35
CA ASP A 12 17.41 -11.90 41.96
C ASP A 12 16.69 -12.97 41.08
N VAL A 13 15.46 -12.71 40.69
CA VAL A 13 14.69 -13.60 39.82
C VAL A 13 15.38 -13.62 38.45
N VAL A 14 16.26 -14.58 38.25
CA VAL A 14 16.88 -14.81 36.95
C VAL A 14 15.83 -15.37 36.00
N ALA A 15 15.35 -14.54 35.09
CA ALA A 15 14.43 -14.98 34.04
C ALA A 15 15.14 -15.96 33.10
N VAL A 16 14.87 -17.25 33.27
CA VAL A 16 15.37 -18.29 32.37
C VAL A 16 14.48 -18.38 31.16
N PRO A 17 15.01 -18.22 29.92
CA PRO A 17 14.20 -18.34 28.72
C PRO A 17 13.67 -19.76 28.57
N LEU A 18 12.35 -19.93 28.57
CA LEU A 18 11.69 -21.21 28.29
C LEU A 18 12.02 -21.67 26.87
N ARG A 19 12.66 -22.82 26.76
CA ARG A 19 12.90 -23.47 25.47
C ARG A 19 11.61 -24.13 25.01
N HIS A 20 11.08 -23.72 23.85
CA HIS A 20 9.91 -24.32 23.24
C HIS A 20 10.29 -25.20 22.04
N PRO A 21 10.72 -26.47 22.26
CA PRO A 21 11.17 -27.33 21.17
C PRO A 21 10.06 -27.57 20.13
N TRP A 22 8.82 -27.60 20.55
CA TRP A 22 7.66 -27.73 19.67
C TRP A 22 7.56 -26.65 18.59
N ARG A 23 8.11 -25.46 18.82
CA ARG A 23 8.18 -24.40 17.78
C ARG A 23 9.08 -24.80 16.62
N TRP A 24 10.16 -25.53 16.89
CA TRP A 24 11.04 -26.04 15.84
C TRP A 24 10.40 -27.20 15.10
N VAL A 25 9.75 -28.10 15.82
CA VAL A 25 9.02 -29.22 15.22
C VAL A 25 7.91 -28.73 14.32
N SER A 26 7.06 -27.80 14.79
CA SER A 26 5.99 -27.22 13.97
C SER A 26 6.55 -26.45 12.77
N GLY A 27 7.68 -25.75 12.91
CA GLY A 27 8.36 -25.07 11.81
C GLY A 27 8.86 -26.06 10.75
N ILE A 28 9.50 -27.15 11.15
CA ILE A 28 9.98 -28.20 10.23
C ILE A 28 8.81 -28.86 9.50
N VAL A 29 7.73 -29.19 10.22
CA VAL A 29 6.52 -29.77 9.62
C VAL A 29 5.90 -28.82 8.61
N ALA A 30 5.77 -27.53 8.95
CA ALA A 30 5.22 -26.51 8.04
C ALA A 30 6.08 -26.36 6.76
N VAL A 31 7.41 -26.31 6.91
CA VAL A 31 8.33 -26.28 5.77
C VAL A 31 8.23 -27.55 4.94
N GLY A 32 8.16 -28.73 5.57
CA GLY A 32 7.99 -30.01 4.88
C GLY A 32 6.70 -30.07 4.06
N LEU A 33 5.58 -29.61 4.64
CA LEU A 33 4.30 -29.54 3.93
C LEU A 33 4.35 -28.55 2.75
N LEU A 34 4.99 -27.39 2.94
CA LEU A 34 5.16 -26.41 1.87
C LEU A 34 6.02 -26.97 0.72
N LEU A 35 7.14 -27.60 1.04
CA LEU A 35 8.01 -28.22 0.03
C LEU A 35 7.29 -29.36 -0.71
N ASN A 36 6.53 -30.19 0.02
CA ASN A 36 5.73 -31.24 -0.59
C ASN A 36 4.64 -30.65 -1.52
N PHE A 37 3.98 -29.57 -1.10
CA PHE A 37 3.00 -28.86 -1.96
C PHE A 37 3.66 -28.31 -3.22
N ILE A 38 4.79 -27.60 -3.10
CA ILE A 38 5.54 -27.07 -4.24
C ILE A 38 5.97 -28.20 -5.18
N TYR A 39 6.49 -29.31 -4.63
CA TYR A 39 6.87 -30.47 -5.42
C TYR A 39 5.67 -31.07 -6.16
N SER A 40 4.54 -31.26 -5.45
CA SER A 40 3.32 -31.80 -6.06
C SER A 40 2.79 -30.92 -7.20
N VAL A 41 2.84 -29.60 -7.06
CA VAL A 41 2.46 -28.67 -8.15
C VAL A 41 3.49 -28.73 -9.28
N ALA A 42 4.77 -28.73 -8.98
CA ALA A 42 5.83 -28.76 -9.99
C ALA A 42 5.91 -30.09 -10.75
N SER A 43 5.48 -31.22 -10.16
CA SER A 43 5.46 -32.53 -10.79
C SER A 43 4.09 -32.94 -11.37
N ALA A 44 3.10 -32.04 -11.33
CA ALA A 44 1.77 -32.33 -11.86
C ALA A 44 1.81 -32.49 -13.39
N GLU A 45 1.43 -33.66 -13.89
CA GLU A 45 1.39 -33.96 -15.33
C GLU A 45 0.41 -33.06 -16.11
N SER A 46 -0.54 -32.44 -15.40
CA SER A 46 -1.49 -31.50 -15.98
C SER A 46 -0.89 -30.14 -16.34
N ILE A 47 0.33 -29.82 -15.83
CA ILE A 47 1.01 -28.56 -16.09
C ILE A 47 2.03 -28.73 -17.22
N GLN A 48 1.82 -28.01 -18.31
CA GLN A 48 2.73 -28.03 -19.45
C GLN A 48 3.87 -27.02 -19.24
N HIS A 49 4.98 -27.53 -18.68
CA HIS A 49 6.14 -26.70 -18.32
C HIS A 49 6.78 -25.98 -19.52
N ASP A 50 6.75 -26.58 -20.70
CA ASP A 50 7.20 -25.99 -21.95
C ASP A 50 6.41 -24.73 -22.32
N ILE A 51 5.11 -24.70 -22.03
CA ILE A 51 4.26 -23.51 -22.21
C ILE A 51 4.68 -22.40 -21.21
N VAL A 52 4.91 -22.75 -19.95
CA VAL A 52 5.39 -21.77 -18.95
C VAL A 52 6.68 -21.12 -19.41
N VAL A 53 7.68 -21.92 -19.81
CA VAL A 53 8.98 -21.41 -20.28
C VAL A 53 8.83 -20.57 -21.54
N LYS A 54 8.00 -21.01 -22.49
CA LYS A 54 7.73 -20.31 -23.74
C LYS A 54 7.18 -18.89 -23.51
N TYR A 55 6.20 -18.76 -22.60
CA TYR A 55 5.52 -17.47 -22.37
C TYR A 55 6.15 -16.62 -21.28
N LEU A 56 7.10 -17.14 -20.49
CA LEU A 56 7.73 -16.40 -19.39
C LEU A 56 8.34 -15.07 -19.86
N PHE A 57 8.93 -15.04 -21.05
CA PHE A 57 9.55 -13.85 -21.65
C PHE A 57 8.87 -13.45 -22.97
N ASP A 58 7.61 -13.86 -23.19
CA ASP A 58 6.84 -13.42 -24.36
C ASP A 58 6.73 -11.88 -24.36
N PRO A 59 6.95 -11.21 -25.51
CA PRO A 59 6.88 -9.76 -25.61
C PRO A 59 5.58 -9.15 -25.09
N ARG A 60 4.45 -9.82 -25.24
CA ARG A 60 3.14 -9.36 -24.73
C ARG A 60 3.10 -9.36 -23.20
N ILE A 61 3.66 -10.39 -22.57
CA ILE A 61 3.80 -10.47 -21.11
C ILE A 61 4.70 -9.36 -20.59
N LEU A 62 5.85 -9.13 -21.24
CA LEU A 62 6.78 -8.05 -20.86
C LEU A 62 6.15 -6.66 -21.05
N GLN A 63 5.42 -6.44 -22.14
CA GLN A 63 4.67 -5.19 -22.37
C GLN A 63 3.59 -5.01 -21.30
N GLY A 64 2.85 -6.07 -20.96
CA GLY A 64 1.88 -6.07 -19.89
C GLY A 64 2.50 -5.72 -18.54
N ALA A 65 3.66 -6.31 -18.20
CA ALA A 65 4.40 -5.99 -17.00
C ALA A 65 4.84 -4.51 -16.96
N GLY A 66 5.33 -3.98 -18.09
CA GLY A 66 5.65 -2.56 -18.25
C GLY A 66 4.43 -1.66 -18.04
N MET A 67 3.26 -2.03 -18.58
CA MET A 67 2.00 -1.31 -18.39
C MET A 67 1.56 -1.34 -16.92
N THR A 68 1.66 -2.49 -16.24
CA THR A 68 1.39 -2.62 -14.80
C THR A 68 2.21 -1.62 -13.99
N VAL A 69 3.53 -1.52 -14.24
CA VAL A 69 4.40 -0.56 -13.56
C VAL A 69 4.02 0.89 -13.89
N LEU A 70 3.78 1.19 -15.16
CA LEU A 70 3.37 2.54 -15.59
C LEU A 70 2.09 2.99 -14.91
N VAL A 71 1.03 2.17 -14.95
CA VAL A 71 -0.25 2.46 -14.31
C VAL A 71 -0.07 2.65 -12.80
N THR A 72 0.73 1.80 -12.15
CA THR A 72 1.04 1.93 -10.73
C THR A 72 1.64 3.29 -10.41
N ILE A 73 2.67 3.71 -11.16
CA ILE A 73 3.33 5.01 -10.93
C ILE A 73 2.37 6.18 -11.14
N VAL A 74 1.59 6.15 -12.22
CA VAL A 74 0.63 7.21 -12.55
C VAL A 74 -0.47 7.30 -11.48
N CYS A 75 -1.07 6.16 -11.10
CA CYS A 75 -2.13 6.14 -10.09
C CYS A 75 -1.63 6.58 -8.71
N MET A 76 -0.44 6.14 -8.31
CA MET A 76 0.17 6.57 -7.04
C MET A 76 0.50 8.07 -7.04
N ALA A 77 0.97 8.63 -8.15
CA ALA A 77 1.26 10.06 -8.25
C ALA A 77 -0.03 10.90 -8.13
N ILE A 78 -1.07 10.56 -8.91
CA ILE A 78 -2.37 11.23 -8.84
C ILE A 78 -3.00 11.04 -7.46
N GLY A 79 -3.01 9.80 -6.96
CA GLY A 79 -3.53 9.43 -5.64
C GLY A 79 -2.87 10.23 -4.51
N ALA A 80 -1.54 10.38 -4.52
CA ALA A 80 -0.81 11.12 -3.51
C ALA A 80 -1.14 12.63 -3.51
N ILE A 81 -1.33 13.22 -4.69
CA ILE A 81 -1.75 14.63 -4.82
C ILE A 81 -3.15 14.82 -4.23
N LEU A 82 -4.11 13.99 -4.65
CA LEU A 82 -5.48 14.03 -4.15
C LEU A 82 -5.55 13.71 -2.65
N ALA A 83 -4.78 12.73 -2.18
CA ALA A 83 -4.70 12.36 -0.78
C ALA A 83 -4.24 13.52 0.10
N THR A 84 -3.22 14.27 -0.35
CA THR A 84 -2.73 15.44 0.37
C THR A 84 -3.82 16.50 0.48
N LEU A 85 -4.55 16.77 -0.61
CA LEU A 85 -5.69 17.70 -0.61
C LEU A 85 -6.78 17.26 0.38
N LEU A 86 -7.19 15.98 0.30
CA LEU A 86 -8.21 15.40 1.19
C LEU A 86 -7.79 15.43 2.66
N ALA A 87 -6.53 15.12 2.95
CA ALA A 87 -6.00 15.19 4.33
C ALA A 87 -6.05 16.62 4.87
N VAL A 88 -5.65 17.62 4.07
CA VAL A 88 -5.73 19.04 4.44
C VAL A 88 -7.18 19.47 4.65
N MET A 89 -8.10 19.07 3.77
CA MET A 89 -9.53 19.35 3.92
C MET A 89 -10.09 18.71 5.20
N LYS A 90 -9.72 17.46 5.50
CA LYS A 90 -10.19 16.73 6.69
C LYS A 90 -9.65 17.32 8.00
N LEU A 91 -8.47 17.92 7.98
CA LEU A 91 -7.85 18.64 9.11
C LEU A 91 -8.29 20.11 9.21
N SER A 92 -9.09 20.60 8.26
CA SER A 92 -9.54 21.98 8.23
C SER A 92 -10.48 22.31 9.40
N VAL A 93 -10.42 23.55 9.87
CA VAL A 93 -11.39 24.10 10.81
C VAL A 93 -12.77 24.34 10.18
N ASN A 94 -12.82 24.45 8.81
CA ASN A 94 -14.06 24.59 8.08
C ASN A 94 -14.84 23.27 8.07
N PRO A 95 -16.06 23.25 8.68
CA PRO A 95 -16.85 22.02 8.80
C PRO A 95 -17.29 21.45 7.44
N LEU A 96 -17.53 22.30 6.44
CA LEU A 96 -17.95 21.88 5.10
C LEU A 96 -16.82 21.08 4.41
N LEU A 97 -15.59 21.60 4.42
CA LEU A 97 -14.44 20.92 3.84
C LEU A 97 -14.18 19.59 4.53
N ARG A 98 -14.26 19.57 5.86
CA ARG A 98 -14.10 18.35 6.65
C ARG A 98 -15.17 17.31 6.33
N TRP A 99 -16.43 17.73 6.21
CA TRP A 99 -17.53 16.85 5.88
C TRP A 99 -17.38 16.25 4.47
N LEU A 100 -17.05 17.07 3.47
CA LEU A 100 -16.81 16.62 2.09
C LEU A 100 -15.66 15.60 2.01
N ALA A 101 -14.53 15.90 2.66
CA ALA A 101 -13.40 15.00 2.66
C ALA A 101 -13.73 13.68 3.40
N THR A 102 -14.47 13.74 4.50
CA THR A 102 -14.90 12.55 5.24
C THR A 102 -15.81 11.69 4.38
N GLY A 103 -16.85 12.28 3.76
CA GLY A 103 -17.78 11.56 2.88
C GLY A 103 -17.07 10.89 1.70
N TYR A 104 -16.12 11.59 1.06
CA TYR A 104 -15.29 11.02 -0.01
C TYR A 104 -14.49 9.80 0.50
N ILE A 105 -13.75 9.96 1.59
CA ILE A 105 -12.89 8.91 2.13
C ILE A 105 -13.73 7.69 2.53
N GLU A 106 -14.86 7.90 3.19
CA GLU A 106 -15.75 6.81 3.62
C GLU A 106 -16.39 6.09 2.44
N PHE A 107 -16.79 6.82 1.39
CA PHE A 107 -17.35 6.22 0.18
C PHE A 107 -16.34 5.32 -0.53
N PHE A 108 -15.14 5.84 -0.84
CA PHE A 108 -14.15 5.07 -1.60
C PHE A 108 -13.52 3.92 -0.80
N ARG A 109 -13.39 4.05 0.52
CA ARG A 109 -12.92 2.96 1.39
C ARG A 109 -14.02 1.96 1.76
N GLY A 110 -15.27 2.39 1.73
CA GLY A 110 -16.44 1.55 2.06
C GLY A 110 -16.96 0.74 0.88
N THR A 111 -16.50 1.02 -0.35
CA THR A 111 -16.95 0.31 -1.56
C THR A 111 -15.82 -0.54 -2.15
N PRO A 112 -16.11 -1.75 -2.69
CA PRO A 112 -15.09 -2.60 -3.30
C PRO A 112 -14.44 -1.93 -4.53
N LEU A 113 -13.11 -1.93 -4.58
CA LEU A 113 -12.34 -1.36 -5.69
C LEU A 113 -12.78 -1.91 -7.06
N LEU A 114 -13.05 -3.22 -7.15
CA LEU A 114 -13.53 -3.84 -8.38
C LEU A 114 -14.80 -3.17 -8.91
N LEU A 115 -15.77 -2.86 -8.04
CA LEU A 115 -17.01 -2.19 -8.46
C LEU A 115 -16.75 -0.77 -8.94
N GLN A 116 -15.80 -0.06 -8.34
CA GLN A 116 -15.38 1.27 -8.78
C GLN A 116 -14.77 1.20 -10.20
N ILE A 117 -13.90 0.22 -10.46
CA ILE A 117 -13.30 0.00 -11.79
C ILE A 117 -14.37 -0.29 -12.84
N VAL A 118 -15.32 -1.19 -12.52
CA VAL A 118 -16.44 -1.54 -13.42
C VAL A 118 -17.31 -0.31 -13.70
N PHE A 119 -17.64 0.49 -12.68
CA PHE A 119 -18.43 1.71 -12.85
C PHE A 119 -17.76 2.69 -13.81
N TRP A 120 -16.49 3.00 -13.61
CA TRP A 120 -15.76 3.92 -14.49
C TRP A 120 -15.54 3.34 -15.89
N GLY A 121 -15.29 2.03 -16.00
CA GLY A 121 -15.08 1.34 -17.27
C GLY A 121 -16.32 1.28 -18.14
N TYR A 122 -17.50 1.22 -17.53
CA TYR A 122 -18.79 1.18 -18.23
C TYR A 122 -19.54 2.51 -18.17
N LEU A 123 -18.85 3.59 -17.85
CA LEU A 123 -19.47 4.93 -17.77
C LEU A 123 -20.18 5.33 -19.05
N GLY A 124 -19.65 4.96 -20.21
CA GLY A 124 -20.25 5.22 -21.54
C GLY A 124 -21.59 4.54 -21.77
N ILE A 125 -21.94 3.48 -21.02
CA ILE A 125 -23.29 2.88 -21.08
C ILE A 125 -24.31 3.78 -20.37
N ILE A 126 -23.90 4.42 -19.27
CA ILE A 126 -24.79 5.31 -18.49
C ILE A 126 -24.87 6.70 -19.15
N PHE A 127 -23.74 7.19 -19.60
CA PHE A 127 -23.58 8.49 -20.24
C PHE A 127 -22.88 8.30 -21.60
N PRO A 128 -23.61 8.03 -22.70
CA PRO A 128 -23.01 7.81 -24.01
C PRO A 128 -22.16 8.97 -24.49
N GLU A 129 -22.60 10.19 -24.19
CA GLU A 129 -21.88 11.43 -24.48
C GLU A 129 -21.59 12.21 -23.20
N LEU A 130 -20.38 12.74 -23.10
CA LEU A 130 -19.99 13.71 -22.09
C LEU A 130 -19.94 15.09 -22.73
N PHE A 131 -20.45 16.09 -22.00
CA PHE A 131 -20.38 17.48 -22.41
C PHE A 131 -19.94 18.38 -21.26
N LEU A 132 -19.19 19.40 -21.59
CA LEU A 132 -18.86 20.50 -20.70
C LEU A 132 -19.65 21.73 -21.15
N GLY A 133 -20.51 22.21 -20.28
CA GLY A 133 -21.40 23.34 -20.57
C GLY A 133 -21.85 24.05 -19.30
N ILE A 134 -22.74 25.04 -19.45
CA ILE A 134 -23.34 25.70 -18.28
C ILE A 134 -24.52 24.83 -17.82
N PRO A 135 -24.50 24.34 -16.55
CA PRO A 135 -25.61 23.55 -16.02
C PRO A 135 -26.96 24.24 -16.17
N PHE A 136 -27.97 23.46 -16.55
CA PHE A 136 -29.36 23.92 -16.77
C PHE A 136 -29.54 24.89 -17.93
N THR A 137 -28.61 24.95 -18.89
CA THR A 137 -28.71 25.74 -20.14
C THR A 137 -28.32 24.88 -21.34
N ASP A 138 -28.68 25.36 -22.57
CA ASP A 138 -28.28 24.69 -23.82
C ASP A 138 -26.87 25.09 -24.29
N ILE A 139 -26.09 25.75 -23.44
CA ILE A 139 -24.73 26.19 -23.80
C ILE A 139 -23.76 25.07 -23.53
N ILE A 140 -23.32 24.39 -24.59
CA ILE A 140 -22.30 23.35 -24.58
C ILE A 140 -21.02 23.91 -25.20
N PHE A 141 -19.91 23.82 -24.47
CA PHE A 141 -18.57 24.24 -24.94
C PHE A 141 -17.84 23.10 -25.66
N ILE A 142 -17.95 21.89 -25.13
CA ILE A 142 -17.28 20.68 -25.63
C ILE A 142 -18.23 19.51 -25.42
N SER A 143 -18.38 18.65 -26.42
CA SER A 143 -19.05 17.35 -26.28
C SER A 143 -18.28 16.29 -27.06
N GLY A 144 -18.43 15.04 -26.66
CA GLY A 144 -17.84 13.91 -27.36
C GLY A 144 -18.32 12.58 -26.76
N GLU A 145 -18.09 11.50 -27.48
CA GLU A 145 -18.40 10.17 -26.97
C GLU A 145 -17.59 9.86 -25.71
N THR A 146 -18.26 9.29 -24.71
CA THR A 146 -17.60 8.96 -23.43
C THR A 146 -16.47 7.98 -23.62
N SER A 147 -16.61 7.02 -24.56
CA SER A 147 -15.58 6.03 -24.92
C SER A 147 -14.29 6.65 -25.44
N ASP A 148 -14.40 7.80 -26.14
CA ASP A 148 -13.25 8.52 -26.68
C ASP A 148 -12.58 9.41 -25.64
N ILE A 149 -13.38 10.04 -24.78
CA ILE A 149 -12.87 10.90 -23.70
C ILE A 149 -12.28 10.07 -22.55
N ILE A 150 -12.95 8.97 -22.18
CA ILE A 150 -12.56 8.08 -21.08
C ILE A 150 -12.41 6.64 -21.60
N PRO A 151 -11.36 6.34 -22.40
CA PRO A 151 -11.09 4.97 -22.81
C PRO A 151 -10.72 4.11 -21.59
N ALA A 152 -10.79 2.78 -21.71
CA ALA A 152 -10.63 1.82 -20.63
C ALA A 152 -9.40 2.09 -19.73
N LEU A 153 -8.26 2.44 -20.32
CA LEU A 153 -7.06 2.77 -19.56
C LEU A 153 -7.26 4.00 -18.67
N VAL A 154 -7.89 5.06 -19.21
CA VAL A 154 -8.17 6.29 -18.45
C VAL A 154 -9.18 6.01 -17.34
N ALA A 155 -10.24 5.24 -17.62
CA ALA A 155 -11.22 4.80 -16.64
C ALA A 155 -10.56 4.04 -15.48
N GLY A 156 -9.65 3.10 -15.81
CA GLY A 156 -8.88 2.35 -14.82
C GLY A 156 -7.99 3.24 -13.96
N VAL A 157 -7.27 4.19 -14.58
CA VAL A 157 -6.43 5.16 -13.87
C VAL A 157 -7.27 6.05 -12.95
N ILE A 158 -8.45 6.51 -13.39
CA ILE A 158 -9.38 7.28 -12.55
C ILE A 158 -9.80 6.45 -11.34
N ALA A 159 -10.32 5.23 -11.56
CA ALA A 159 -10.82 4.38 -10.48
C ALA A 159 -9.73 4.09 -9.43
N LEU A 160 -8.56 3.65 -9.88
CA LEU A 160 -7.43 3.32 -9.01
C LEU A 160 -6.94 4.55 -8.25
N SER A 161 -6.81 5.70 -8.93
CA SER A 161 -6.30 6.93 -8.29
C SER A 161 -7.26 7.50 -7.26
N LEU A 162 -8.57 7.48 -7.53
CA LEU A 162 -9.59 7.96 -6.59
C LEU A 162 -9.66 7.05 -5.34
N ASN A 163 -9.58 5.75 -5.53
CA ASN A 163 -9.53 4.80 -4.43
C ASN A 163 -8.27 5.01 -3.59
N GLU A 164 -7.10 5.05 -4.22
CA GLU A 164 -5.80 5.29 -3.57
C GLU A 164 -5.78 6.59 -2.78
N ALA A 165 -6.37 7.66 -3.34
CA ALA A 165 -6.46 8.95 -2.66
C ALA A 165 -7.15 8.85 -1.30
N ALA A 166 -8.19 8.01 -1.17
CA ALA A 166 -8.92 7.84 0.07
C ALA A 166 -8.07 7.10 1.14
N TYR A 167 -7.32 6.05 0.74
CA TYR A 167 -6.42 5.32 1.66
C TYR A 167 -5.23 6.18 2.06
N SER A 168 -4.55 6.76 1.09
CA SER A 168 -3.39 7.61 1.32
C SER A 168 -3.72 8.89 2.10
N ALA A 169 -4.94 9.45 1.97
CA ALA A 169 -5.38 10.61 2.77
C ALA A 169 -5.38 10.32 4.27
N GLU A 170 -5.83 9.13 4.68
CA GLU A 170 -5.80 8.71 6.08
C GLU A 170 -4.37 8.49 6.58
N ILE A 171 -3.47 7.97 5.74
CA ILE A 171 -2.05 7.84 6.06
C ILE A 171 -1.42 9.21 6.30
N VAL A 172 -1.66 10.16 5.40
CA VAL A 172 -1.16 11.54 5.53
C VAL A 172 -1.72 12.21 6.80
N ARG A 173 -3.04 12.09 7.02
CA ARG A 173 -3.70 12.64 8.21
C ARG A 173 -3.14 12.04 9.49
N ALA A 174 -3.03 10.72 9.57
CA ALA A 174 -2.48 10.02 10.74
C ALA A 174 -1.03 10.42 11.01
N GLY A 175 -0.21 10.56 9.97
CA GLY A 175 1.17 11.01 10.10
C GLY A 175 1.29 12.45 10.64
N ILE A 176 0.41 13.36 10.21
CA ILE A 176 0.39 14.74 10.75
C ILE A 176 -0.02 14.74 12.22
N LEU A 177 -1.04 13.95 12.58
CA LEU A 177 -1.53 13.85 13.96
C LEU A 177 -0.59 13.08 14.90
N ALA A 178 0.34 12.30 14.39
CA ALA A 178 1.34 11.59 15.18
C ALA A 178 2.45 12.50 15.73
N VAL A 179 2.55 13.73 15.20
CA VAL A 179 3.51 14.71 15.74
C VAL A 179 2.99 15.28 17.05
N ASP A 180 3.83 15.27 18.07
CA ASP A 180 3.49 15.77 19.41
C ASP A 180 2.99 17.22 19.35
N GLN A 181 1.85 17.49 20.01
CA GLN A 181 1.22 18.82 20.02
C GLN A 181 2.11 19.87 20.69
N GLY A 182 2.92 19.48 21.66
CA GLY A 182 3.88 20.36 22.31
C GLY A 182 4.89 20.98 21.34
N GLN A 183 5.24 20.28 20.23
CA GLN A 183 6.07 20.84 19.17
C GLN A 183 5.40 22.04 18.48
N THR A 184 4.10 21.94 18.24
CA THR A 184 3.31 23.02 17.65
C THR A 184 3.10 24.18 18.62
N GLU A 185 2.88 23.89 19.90
CA GLU A 185 2.69 24.89 20.95
C GLU A 185 4.00 25.66 21.21
N ALA A 186 5.12 24.96 21.32
CA ALA A 186 6.44 25.59 21.47
C ALA A 186 6.78 26.50 20.29
N ALA A 187 6.49 26.05 19.05
CA ALA A 187 6.70 26.87 17.86
C ALA A 187 5.85 28.15 17.89
N LYS A 188 4.59 28.06 18.30
CA LYS A 188 3.71 29.22 18.44
C LYS A 188 4.20 30.18 19.52
N SER A 189 4.69 29.68 20.65
CA SER A 189 5.27 30.50 21.74
C SER A 189 6.49 31.28 21.29
N LEU A 190 7.23 30.73 20.28
CA LEU A 190 8.35 31.43 19.62
C LEU A 190 7.89 32.40 18.52
N GLY A 191 6.60 32.63 18.34
CA GLY A 191 6.05 33.55 17.33
C GLY A 191 6.03 32.97 15.90
N MET A 192 6.21 31.66 15.72
CA MET A 192 6.18 31.06 14.38
C MET A 192 4.76 31.03 13.83
N SER A 193 4.62 31.45 12.56
CA SER A 193 3.34 31.32 11.85
C SER A 193 2.97 29.85 11.63
N SER A 194 1.66 29.53 11.57
CA SER A 194 1.17 28.15 11.38
C SER A 194 1.74 27.49 10.12
N LYS A 195 1.90 28.24 9.01
CA LYS A 195 2.49 27.75 7.76
C LYS A 195 3.97 27.38 7.94
N TYR A 196 4.72 28.19 8.69
CA TYR A 196 6.13 27.96 8.95
C TYR A 196 6.34 26.79 9.92
N THR A 197 5.50 26.71 10.96
CA THR A 197 5.46 25.56 11.90
C THR A 197 5.17 24.25 11.16
N MET A 198 4.15 24.24 10.30
CA MET A 198 3.81 23.05 9.49
C MET A 198 5.00 22.60 8.63
N ARG A 199 5.62 23.55 7.90
CA ARG A 199 6.69 23.22 6.94
C ARG A 199 8.01 22.83 7.61
N ARG A 200 8.38 23.46 8.74
CA ARG A 200 9.70 23.30 9.35
C ARG A 200 9.72 22.33 10.52
N ILE A 201 8.59 22.11 11.18
CA ILE A 201 8.52 21.28 12.39
C ILE A 201 7.64 20.06 12.16
N VAL A 202 6.39 20.25 11.79
CA VAL A 202 5.41 19.15 11.70
C VAL A 202 5.69 18.25 10.49
N LEU A 203 5.78 18.81 9.29
CA LEU A 203 5.89 18.00 8.07
C LEU A 203 7.14 17.10 8.02
N PRO A 204 8.36 17.56 8.41
CA PRO A 204 9.53 16.69 8.42
C PRO A 204 9.43 15.52 9.40
N GLN A 205 8.71 15.71 10.51
CA GLN A 205 8.45 14.65 11.48
C GLN A 205 7.33 13.72 10.98
N ALA A 206 6.23 14.27 10.48
CA ALA A 206 5.11 13.53 9.90
C ALA A 206 5.55 12.61 8.74
N MET A 207 6.47 13.08 7.88
CA MET A 207 6.97 12.27 6.76
C MET A 207 7.64 10.96 7.19
N ARG A 208 8.19 10.90 8.40
CA ARG A 208 8.75 9.66 8.95
C ARG A 208 7.67 8.60 9.20
N VAL A 209 6.47 9.04 9.52
CA VAL A 209 5.30 8.17 9.76
C VAL A 209 4.53 7.89 8.47
N ILE A 210 4.53 8.84 7.52
CA ILE A 210 3.79 8.76 6.26
C ILE A 210 4.48 7.86 5.23
N ILE A 211 5.81 8.01 5.05
CA ILE A 211 6.54 7.35 3.94
C ILE A 211 6.47 5.81 4.01
N PRO A 212 6.67 5.14 5.17
CA PRO A 212 6.63 3.68 5.20
C PRO A 212 5.28 3.07 4.78
N PRO A 213 4.11 3.52 5.29
CA PRO A 213 2.83 3.03 4.81
C PRO A 213 2.56 3.33 3.33
N LEU A 214 2.92 4.52 2.82
CA LEU A 214 2.77 4.85 1.41
C LEU A 214 3.57 3.91 0.50
N GLY A 215 4.74 3.47 0.93
CA GLY A 215 5.49 2.47 0.20
C GLY A 215 4.79 1.10 0.16
N ASN A 216 4.05 0.73 1.20
CA ASN A 216 3.21 -0.47 1.19
C ASN A 216 2.00 -0.32 0.26
N GLU A 217 1.37 0.87 0.23
CA GLU A 217 0.31 1.17 -0.74
C GLU A 217 0.82 1.07 -2.19
N PHE A 218 2.05 1.52 -2.46
CA PHE A 218 2.66 1.38 -3.79
C PHE A 218 2.77 -0.08 -4.23
N ILE A 219 3.22 -0.98 -3.34
CA ILE A 219 3.28 -2.43 -3.61
C ILE A 219 1.87 -3.02 -3.74
N GLY A 220 0.92 -2.53 -2.95
CA GLY A 220 -0.50 -2.87 -3.03
C GLY A 220 -1.10 -2.48 -4.38
N MET A 221 -0.87 -1.24 -4.82
CA MET A 221 -1.34 -0.70 -6.10
C MET A 221 -0.86 -1.53 -7.29
N LEU A 222 0.42 -1.95 -7.28
CA LEU A 222 0.96 -2.80 -8.35
C LEU A 222 0.16 -4.10 -8.51
N LYS A 223 -0.31 -4.69 -7.42
CA LYS A 223 -1.16 -5.90 -7.48
C LYS A 223 -2.60 -5.56 -7.87
N ASN A 224 -3.12 -4.42 -7.42
CA ASN A 224 -4.48 -3.97 -7.72
C ASN A 224 -4.70 -3.67 -9.20
N THR A 225 -3.63 -3.36 -9.98
CA THR A 225 -3.73 -3.20 -11.43
C THR A 225 -4.29 -4.43 -12.13
N SER A 226 -4.10 -5.64 -11.57
CA SER A 226 -4.68 -6.88 -12.13
C SER A 226 -6.21 -6.86 -12.22
N LEU A 227 -6.88 -6.07 -11.38
CA LEU A 227 -8.33 -5.89 -11.44
C LEU A 227 -8.79 -5.17 -12.71
N LEU A 228 -7.88 -4.47 -13.40
CA LEU A 228 -8.17 -3.78 -14.66
C LEU A 228 -8.50 -4.74 -15.81
N GLN A 229 -8.23 -6.04 -15.63
CA GLN A 229 -8.66 -7.08 -16.57
C GLN A 229 -10.18 -7.03 -16.83
N VAL A 230 -10.99 -6.69 -15.85
CA VAL A 230 -12.46 -6.64 -15.98
C VAL A 230 -12.93 -5.64 -17.03
N ILE A 231 -12.13 -4.60 -17.30
CA ILE A 231 -12.38 -3.57 -18.33
C ILE A 231 -11.36 -3.67 -19.49
N ALA A 232 -10.71 -4.83 -19.63
CA ALA A 232 -9.80 -5.19 -20.72
C ALA A 232 -8.59 -4.24 -20.93
N VAL A 233 -8.09 -3.59 -19.89
CA VAL A 233 -6.82 -2.84 -19.98
C VAL A 233 -5.67 -3.82 -20.12
N ALA A 234 -4.82 -3.63 -21.12
CA ALA A 234 -3.74 -4.55 -21.52
C ALA A 234 -2.52 -4.51 -20.57
N GLU A 235 -2.75 -4.75 -19.25
CA GLU A 235 -1.71 -4.93 -18.26
C GLU A 235 -1.29 -6.42 -18.18
N LEU A 236 -0.38 -6.77 -17.27
CA LEU A 236 0.23 -8.10 -17.17
C LEU A 236 -0.79 -9.26 -17.13
N TYR A 237 -1.74 -9.20 -16.21
CA TYR A 237 -2.71 -10.28 -16.04
C TYR A 237 -3.71 -10.37 -17.21
N THR A 238 -4.11 -9.24 -17.77
CA THR A 238 -4.95 -9.19 -18.97
C THR A 238 -4.25 -9.81 -20.18
N GLN A 239 -2.97 -9.53 -20.38
CA GLN A 239 -2.18 -10.14 -21.46
C GLN A 239 -2.08 -11.66 -21.29
N ALA A 240 -1.77 -12.12 -20.07
CA ALA A 240 -1.72 -13.54 -19.76
C ALA A 240 -3.09 -14.22 -19.97
N SER A 241 -4.16 -13.60 -19.52
CA SER A 241 -5.54 -14.10 -19.70
C SER A 241 -5.94 -14.17 -21.16
N THR A 242 -5.57 -13.18 -21.98
CA THR A 242 -5.84 -13.18 -23.43
C THR A 242 -5.10 -14.34 -24.12
N ILE A 243 -3.83 -14.57 -23.78
CA ILE A 243 -3.06 -15.70 -24.30
C ILE A 243 -3.69 -17.02 -23.86
N SER A 244 -4.05 -17.15 -22.59
CA SER A 244 -4.62 -18.39 -22.06
C SER A 244 -5.99 -18.71 -22.65
N SER A 245 -6.79 -17.71 -22.99
CA SER A 245 -8.08 -17.90 -23.67
C SER A 245 -7.93 -18.44 -25.09
N ALA A 246 -6.81 -18.14 -25.75
CA ALA A 246 -6.53 -18.62 -27.11
C ALA A 246 -5.96 -20.04 -27.14
N ASN A 247 -5.20 -20.47 -26.12
CA ASN A 247 -4.49 -21.74 -26.08
C ASN A 247 -4.96 -22.71 -24.98
N LEU A 248 -5.96 -22.30 -24.20
CA LEU A 248 -6.54 -23.03 -23.06
C LEU A 248 -5.55 -23.36 -21.92
N ALA A 249 -4.36 -22.74 -21.92
CA ALA A 249 -3.31 -22.96 -20.93
C ALA A 249 -3.46 -21.99 -19.73
N GLN A 250 -4.56 -22.08 -19.00
CA GLN A 250 -4.90 -21.12 -17.94
C GLN A 250 -3.95 -21.20 -16.75
N ILE A 251 -3.62 -22.43 -16.32
CA ILE A 251 -2.74 -22.63 -15.15
C ILE A 251 -1.32 -22.15 -15.44
N GLU A 252 -0.81 -22.44 -16.63
CA GLU A 252 0.53 -22.04 -17.07
C GLU A 252 0.67 -20.52 -17.12
N LEU A 253 -0.31 -19.82 -17.67
CA LEU A 253 -0.29 -18.36 -17.77
C LEU A 253 -0.55 -17.68 -16.40
N LEU A 254 -1.29 -18.32 -15.49
CA LEU A 254 -1.36 -17.88 -14.09
C LEU A 254 0.00 -18.00 -13.40
N ILE A 255 0.75 -19.08 -13.61
CA ILE A 255 2.11 -19.26 -13.08
C ILE A 255 3.04 -18.17 -13.62
N VAL A 256 3.00 -17.90 -14.93
CA VAL A 256 3.76 -16.83 -15.57
C VAL A 256 3.43 -15.46 -14.94
N SER A 257 2.14 -15.16 -14.78
CA SER A 257 1.69 -13.91 -14.15
C SER A 257 2.15 -13.80 -12.70
N ALA A 258 1.98 -14.88 -11.92
CA ALA A 258 2.40 -14.93 -10.52
C ALA A 258 3.91 -14.72 -10.38
N PHE A 259 4.72 -15.31 -11.27
CA PHE A 259 6.17 -15.10 -11.30
C PHE A 259 6.51 -13.62 -11.48
N TRP A 260 5.92 -12.94 -12.46
CA TRP A 260 6.21 -11.55 -12.74
C TRP A 260 5.72 -10.61 -11.64
N TYR A 261 4.50 -10.84 -11.08
CA TYR A 261 4.04 -10.07 -9.92
C TYR A 261 4.95 -10.26 -8.71
N LEU A 262 5.36 -11.50 -8.42
CA LEU A 262 6.28 -11.80 -7.32
C LEU A 262 7.65 -11.13 -7.54
N LEU A 263 8.18 -11.18 -8.76
CA LEU A 263 9.43 -10.53 -9.11
C LEU A 263 9.35 -9.00 -8.90
N MET A 264 8.33 -8.35 -9.47
CA MET A 264 8.13 -6.91 -9.37
C MET A 264 7.92 -6.46 -7.91
N THR A 265 7.05 -7.16 -7.16
CA THR A 265 6.81 -6.83 -5.74
C THR A 265 8.03 -7.07 -4.88
N THR A 266 8.82 -8.11 -5.16
CA THR A 266 10.08 -8.39 -4.46
C THR A 266 11.12 -7.30 -4.74
N LEU A 267 11.29 -6.91 -6.00
CA LEU A 267 12.20 -5.83 -6.39
C LEU A 267 11.83 -4.50 -5.72
N LEU A 268 10.53 -4.17 -5.66
CA LEU A 268 10.04 -2.98 -4.96
C LEU A 268 10.14 -3.11 -3.44
N GLY A 269 10.10 -4.30 -2.90
CA GLY A 269 10.27 -4.57 -1.47
C GLY A 269 11.65 -4.23 -0.92
N PHE A 270 12.72 -4.24 -1.75
CA PHE A 270 14.05 -3.85 -1.29
C PHE A 270 14.15 -2.36 -0.94
N PRO A 271 13.82 -1.40 -1.82
CA PRO A 271 13.81 0.00 -1.46
C PRO A 271 12.81 0.30 -0.32
N GLN A 272 11.66 -0.37 -0.29
CA GLN A 272 10.68 -0.22 0.78
C GLN A 272 11.27 -0.55 2.16
N ARG A 273 11.92 -1.71 2.33
CA ARG A 273 12.60 -2.07 3.59
C ARG A 273 13.70 -1.08 3.97
N SER A 274 14.38 -0.50 2.98
CA SER A 274 15.40 0.53 3.23
C SER A 274 14.78 1.82 3.73
N LEU A 275 13.61 2.22 3.17
CA LEU A 275 12.83 3.37 3.64
C LEU A 275 12.32 3.13 5.06
N GLU A 276 11.75 1.96 5.36
CA GLU A 276 11.29 1.58 6.70
C GLU A 276 12.42 1.66 7.74
N LYS A 277 13.61 1.11 7.41
CA LYS A 277 14.78 1.19 8.30
C LYS A 277 15.26 2.62 8.51
N LYS A 278 15.21 3.47 7.46
CA LYS A 278 15.66 4.87 7.55
C LYS A 278 14.72 5.72 8.38
N TYR A 279 13.41 5.58 8.17
CA TYR A 279 12.39 6.40 8.81
C TYR A 279 11.87 5.82 10.14
N GLY A 280 11.97 4.50 10.36
CA GLY A 280 11.60 3.83 11.61
C GLY A 280 12.62 4.00 12.75
N ARG A 281 13.81 4.56 12.48
CA ARG A 281 14.79 4.86 13.53
C ARG A 281 14.26 5.99 14.43
N GLY A 282 13.93 5.64 15.68
CA GLY A 282 13.41 6.57 16.69
C GLY A 282 12.03 6.21 17.24
N PHE A 283 11.32 5.27 16.63
CA PHE A 283 10.17 4.59 17.22
C PHE A 283 10.62 3.19 17.65
N GLU A 284 11.38 3.07 18.74
CA GLU A 284 11.54 1.78 19.40
C GLU A 284 10.15 1.37 19.89
N THR A 285 9.58 0.34 19.26
CA THR A 285 8.40 -0.32 19.79
C THR A 285 8.70 -0.75 21.22
N VAL A 286 7.91 -0.26 22.15
CA VAL A 286 7.83 -0.75 23.53
C VAL A 286 7.36 -2.20 23.47
N GLY A 287 8.25 -3.13 23.13
CA GLY A 287 7.98 -4.54 22.89
C GLY A 287 9.17 -5.34 22.35
N GLY A 288 10.22 -4.68 21.87
CA GLY A 288 11.49 -5.29 21.54
C GLY A 288 12.30 -5.54 22.81
N ARG A 289 12.53 -6.80 23.15
CA ARG A 289 13.35 -7.27 24.26
C ARG A 289 14.58 -6.39 24.44
N ALA A 290 14.56 -5.51 25.46
CA ALA A 290 15.76 -4.93 26.00
C ALA A 290 16.61 -6.08 26.52
N THR A 291 17.71 -6.43 25.83
CA THR A 291 18.79 -7.17 26.44
C THR A 291 19.31 -6.30 27.58
N PRO A 292 19.30 -6.78 28.83
CA PRO A 292 19.85 -6.01 29.93
C PRO A 292 21.33 -5.76 29.64
N ARG A 293 21.72 -4.52 29.39
CA ARG A 293 23.13 -4.13 29.48
C ARG A 293 23.54 -4.38 30.93
N ALA A 294 24.38 -5.37 31.13
CA ALA A 294 25.02 -5.62 32.41
C ALA A 294 25.70 -4.32 32.87
N PHE A 295 25.14 -3.72 33.90
CA PHE A 295 25.75 -2.59 34.60
C PHE A 295 26.99 -3.14 35.32
N LYS A 296 28.17 -2.90 34.75
CA LYS A 296 29.43 -3.17 35.46
C LYS A 296 29.54 -2.14 36.60
N VAL A 297 29.17 -2.57 37.82
CA VAL A 297 29.51 -1.84 39.02
C VAL A 297 31.02 -1.98 39.23
N GLY A 298 31.73 -0.85 39.07
CA GLY A 298 33.15 -0.80 39.35
C GLY A 298 33.40 -0.99 40.87
N LYS A 299 34.19 -1.98 41.20
CA LYS A 299 34.77 -2.12 42.53
C LYS A 299 35.69 -0.91 42.78
N ARG A 300 35.41 -0.18 43.84
CA ARG A 300 36.40 0.56 44.60
C ARG A 300 36.48 -0.01 46.01
#